data_2a952dabcec8b16a39f93d24e7e2f1b4
#
_entry.id   2a952dabcec8b16a39f93d24e7e2f1b4
#
_cell.length_a   1.000
_cell.length_b   1.000
_cell.length_c   1.000
_cell.angle_alpha   90.00
_cell.angle_beta   90.00
_cell.angle_gamma   90.00
#
_symmetry.space_group_name_H-M   'P 1'
#
loop_
_entity.id
_entity.type
_entity.pdbx_description
1 polymer ?
#
loop_
_entity_poly.entity_id
_entity_poly.type
_entity_poly.pdbx_seq_one_letter_code
_entity_poly.pdbx_strand_id
1 'polypeptide(L)'
;ALRAAVDRDWAEKIFLPYDRLLTNGRVVHGTVLTVRGTTVEVSGHGPIEADYLVLATGTAYPFPAKHMESSSVIAKARIERVHANLEQSSRVLIVGGGAVGVELAGEITSAFPKVKVTMLEAADRILPAGDYKPEIREAISDQLTQRGVEILTGDSLSFLPPVDVGVLSPFRVTTQGGRQLEADMWFRAYGSAAATGFLGEDYDEVRHYDGTIRVDEYLRVVDHPGVWAIGDITDVRESKRADAARAHARVVASNIADLIAGREPGTTYTPGTERIILPLGPDGGASQILRDGVRVVVGSEETSRIKGEDLFLGFIRQELGIEQEA
;
A
#
# COMPACT_ATOMS: atom_id res chain seq x y z
N ALA A 1 -4.63 -1.29 7.46
CA ALA A 1 -3.55 -0.75 8.30
C ALA A 1 -3.89 0.66 8.81
N LEU A 2 -4.32 1.60 7.93
CA LEU A 2 -4.56 2.99 8.35
C LEU A 2 -5.66 3.09 9.41
N ARG A 3 -6.79 2.40 9.25
CA ARG A 3 -7.85 2.37 10.27
C ARG A 3 -7.39 1.79 11.60
N ALA A 4 -6.50 0.81 11.59
CA ALA A 4 -5.96 0.25 12.83
C ALA A 4 -5.19 1.28 13.68
N ALA A 5 -4.65 2.33 13.06
CA ALA A 5 -3.99 3.42 13.79
C ALA A 5 -4.99 4.33 14.56
N VAL A 6 -6.26 4.31 14.18
CA VAL A 6 -7.30 5.18 14.74
C VAL A 6 -8.46 4.42 15.43
N ASP A 7 -8.52 3.11 15.22
CA ASP A 7 -9.55 2.21 15.76
C ASP A 7 -8.87 0.95 16.31
N ARG A 8 -8.94 0.77 17.62
CA ARG A 8 -8.27 -0.32 18.35
C ARG A 8 -8.78 -1.71 17.92
N ASP A 9 -10.07 -1.83 17.61
CA ASP A 9 -10.66 -3.10 17.20
C ASP A 9 -10.08 -3.59 15.86
N TRP A 10 -9.55 -2.68 15.03
CA TRP A 10 -8.90 -3.01 13.78
C TRP A 10 -7.46 -3.51 13.95
N ALA A 11 -6.81 -3.23 15.09
CA ALA A 11 -5.45 -3.70 15.33
C ALA A 11 -5.35 -5.23 15.30
N GLU A 12 -6.38 -5.94 15.76
CA GLU A 12 -6.43 -7.41 15.68
C GLU A 12 -6.82 -7.90 14.28
N LYS A 13 -7.71 -7.19 13.60
CA LYS A 13 -8.28 -7.61 12.32
C LYS A 13 -7.30 -7.57 11.14
N ILE A 14 -6.21 -6.80 11.22
CA ILE A 14 -5.25 -6.66 10.11
C ILE A 14 -4.13 -7.71 10.11
N PHE A 15 -3.98 -8.49 11.18
CA PHE A 15 -2.99 -9.57 11.28
C PHE A 15 -3.68 -10.91 11.07
N LEU A 16 -3.73 -11.33 9.82
CA LEU A 16 -4.40 -12.56 9.41
C LEU A 16 -3.41 -13.72 9.31
N PRO A 17 -3.72 -14.91 9.85
CA PRO A 17 -2.86 -16.08 9.74
C PRO A 17 -2.83 -16.64 8.32
N TYR A 18 -1.69 -17.24 7.92
CA TYR A 18 -1.50 -17.87 6.60
C TYR A 18 -1.45 -19.40 6.65
N ASP A 19 -1.76 -20.00 7.79
CA ASP A 19 -1.70 -21.43 8.02
C ASP A 19 -2.67 -22.24 7.15
N ARG A 20 -3.73 -21.61 6.64
CA ARG A 20 -4.72 -22.22 5.73
C ARG A 20 -4.64 -21.70 4.29
N LEU A 21 -3.64 -20.87 3.96
CA LEU A 21 -3.50 -20.28 2.64
C LEU A 21 -3.26 -21.31 1.53
N LEU A 22 -2.50 -22.36 1.83
CA LEU A 22 -2.10 -23.36 0.85
C LEU A 22 -2.68 -24.74 1.18
N THR A 23 -3.29 -25.37 0.18
CA THR A 23 -3.79 -26.75 0.30
C THR A 23 -2.65 -27.77 0.10
N ASN A 24 -1.79 -27.53 -0.89
CA ASN A 24 -0.69 -28.43 -1.28
C ASN A 24 0.65 -27.68 -1.25
N GLY A 25 1.01 -27.14 -0.08
CA GLY A 25 2.23 -26.35 0.06
C GLY A 25 2.52 -26.04 1.52
N ARG A 26 3.56 -25.27 1.76
CA ARG A 26 3.92 -24.80 3.10
C ARG A 26 4.19 -23.30 3.08
N VAL A 27 3.77 -22.61 4.11
CA VAL A 27 4.19 -21.23 4.40
C VAL A 27 5.46 -21.28 5.27
N VAL A 28 6.50 -20.60 4.82
CA VAL A 28 7.75 -20.45 5.57
C VAL A 28 7.81 -19.03 6.12
N HIS A 29 7.79 -18.91 7.45
CA HIS A 29 7.96 -17.61 8.12
C HIS A 29 9.44 -17.30 8.29
N GLY A 30 9.95 -16.33 7.56
CA GLY A 30 11.36 -15.93 7.59
C GLY A 30 11.62 -14.70 6.75
N THR A 31 12.83 -14.17 6.87
CA THR A 31 13.30 -13.07 6.03
C THR A 31 14.11 -13.63 4.87
N VAL A 32 13.77 -13.28 3.65
CA VAL A 32 14.60 -13.56 2.47
C VAL A 32 15.87 -12.72 2.55
N LEU A 33 17.01 -13.37 2.58
CA LEU A 33 18.34 -12.75 2.69
C LEU A 33 18.89 -12.42 1.29
N THR A 34 18.78 -13.38 0.38
CA THR A 34 19.18 -13.19 -1.01
C THR A 34 18.43 -14.12 -1.95
N VAL A 35 18.34 -13.73 -3.20
CA VAL A 35 17.84 -14.56 -4.32
C VAL A 35 18.88 -14.56 -5.42
N ARG A 36 19.18 -15.74 -5.96
CA ARG A 36 20.08 -15.95 -7.10
C ARG A 36 19.45 -16.98 -8.04
N GLY A 37 19.14 -16.58 -9.26
CA GLY A 37 18.31 -17.39 -10.15
C GLY A 37 17.00 -17.79 -9.46
N THR A 38 16.73 -19.09 -9.34
CA THR A 38 15.54 -19.64 -8.63
C THR A 38 15.83 -20.12 -7.21
N THR A 39 17.03 -19.85 -6.66
CA THR A 39 17.41 -20.21 -5.29
C THR A 39 17.17 -19.03 -4.35
N VAL A 40 16.44 -19.27 -3.25
CA VAL A 40 16.08 -18.29 -2.25
C VAL A 40 16.73 -18.66 -0.92
N GLU A 41 17.58 -17.80 -0.36
CA GLU A 41 18.13 -17.98 0.97
C GLU A 41 17.23 -17.32 2.02
N VAL A 42 16.76 -18.09 2.99
CA VAL A 42 15.81 -17.62 4.01
C VAL A 42 16.46 -17.74 5.41
N SER A 43 16.36 -16.67 6.18
CA SER A 43 16.94 -16.66 7.55
C SER A 43 16.33 -17.77 8.41
N GLY A 44 17.23 -18.58 9.03
CA GLY A 44 16.83 -19.71 9.88
C GLY A 44 16.38 -20.97 9.13
N HIS A 45 16.31 -20.95 7.78
CA HIS A 45 15.86 -22.10 6.98
C HIS A 45 16.89 -22.57 5.95
N GLY A 46 17.92 -21.76 5.66
CA GLY A 46 18.89 -22.05 4.61
C GLY A 46 18.33 -21.85 3.19
N PRO A 47 19.01 -22.33 2.15
CA PRO A 47 18.59 -22.18 0.77
C PRO A 47 17.40 -23.07 0.44
N ILE A 48 16.48 -22.49 -0.33
CA ILE A 48 15.31 -23.18 -0.92
C ILE A 48 15.46 -23.07 -2.43
N GLU A 49 15.56 -24.21 -3.10
CA GLU A 49 15.62 -24.31 -4.56
C GLU A 49 14.21 -24.56 -5.13
N ALA A 50 13.91 -23.97 -6.27
CA ALA A 50 12.65 -24.14 -6.97
C ALA A 50 12.86 -24.25 -8.49
N ASP A 51 11.97 -24.97 -9.19
CA ASP A 51 11.95 -24.98 -10.65
C ASP A 51 11.42 -23.64 -11.19
N TYR A 52 10.49 -23.03 -10.45
CA TYR A 52 9.86 -21.76 -10.78
C TYR A 52 9.80 -20.86 -9.53
N LEU A 53 10.17 -19.59 -9.70
CA LEU A 53 10.14 -18.58 -8.63
C LEU A 53 9.22 -17.42 -9.01
N VAL A 54 8.34 -17.02 -8.10
CA VAL A 54 7.50 -15.83 -8.25
C VAL A 54 7.88 -14.80 -7.18
N LEU A 55 8.41 -13.67 -7.62
CA LEU A 55 8.73 -12.53 -6.77
C LEU A 55 7.46 -11.68 -6.58
N ALA A 56 6.95 -11.60 -5.35
CA ALA A 56 5.69 -10.92 -5.01
C ALA A 56 5.84 -10.02 -3.76
N THR A 57 7.01 -9.47 -3.54
CA THR A 57 7.40 -8.78 -2.29
C THR A 57 6.83 -7.37 -2.15
N GLY A 58 6.22 -6.84 -3.22
CA GLY A 58 5.53 -5.56 -3.19
C GLY A 58 6.46 -4.37 -2.93
N THR A 59 6.00 -3.41 -2.12
CA THR A 59 6.75 -2.20 -1.79
C THR A 59 6.95 -2.06 -0.28
N ALA A 60 8.07 -1.47 0.12
CA ALA A 60 8.21 -0.84 1.41
C ALA A 60 7.48 0.51 1.41
N TYR A 61 6.84 0.85 2.51
CA TYR A 61 6.13 2.12 2.68
C TYR A 61 6.20 2.56 4.15
N PRO A 62 6.26 3.86 4.44
CA PRO A 62 6.29 4.33 5.81
C PRO A 62 5.08 3.88 6.64
N PHE A 63 5.32 3.59 7.91
CA PHE A 63 4.27 3.34 8.89
C PHE A 63 3.32 4.57 8.99
N PRO A 64 1.98 4.39 9.17
CA PRO A 64 1.26 3.15 9.47
C PRO A 64 0.70 2.43 8.23
N ALA A 65 1.03 2.85 7.02
CA ALA A 65 0.49 2.22 5.81
C ALA A 65 0.99 0.78 5.62
N LYS A 66 2.26 0.53 5.95
CA LYS A 66 2.84 -0.82 5.99
C LYS A 66 3.59 -1.07 7.29
N HIS A 67 3.64 -2.32 7.71
CA HIS A 67 4.38 -2.80 8.87
C HIS A 67 5.60 -3.57 8.37
N MET A 68 6.78 -3.22 8.89
CA MET A 68 8.05 -3.86 8.54
C MET A 68 8.57 -4.75 9.67
N GLU A 69 7.83 -4.80 10.77
CA GLU A 69 8.15 -5.64 11.93
C GLU A 69 7.96 -7.11 11.58
N SER A 70 8.91 -7.96 12.00
CA SER A 70 8.84 -9.42 11.84
C SER A 70 7.87 -10.10 12.82
N SER A 71 7.38 -9.37 13.83
CA SER A 71 6.47 -9.85 14.86
C SER A 71 5.18 -9.04 14.88
N SER A 72 4.05 -9.73 14.80
CA SER A 72 2.72 -9.11 14.94
C SER A 72 2.53 -8.48 16.33
N VAL A 73 3.15 -9.01 17.37
CA VAL A 73 3.10 -8.45 18.74
C VAL A 73 3.74 -7.05 18.77
N ILE A 74 4.93 -6.90 18.16
CA ILE A 74 5.62 -5.60 18.09
C ILE A 74 4.83 -4.64 17.21
N ALA A 75 4.31 -5.11 16.07
CA ALA A 75 3.51 -4.29 15.17
C ALA A 75 2.22 -3.78 15.83
N LYS A 76 1.50 -4.65 16.56
CA LYS A 76 0.31 -4.27 17.35
C LYS A 76 0.65 -3.24 18.42
N ALA A 77 1.70 -3.45 19.20
CA ALA A 77 2.13 -2.49 20.23
C ALA A 77 2.49 -1.12 19.64
N ARG A 78 3.05 -1.09 18.42
CA ARG A 78 3.32 0.17 17.71
C ARG A 78 2.03 0.88 17.27
N ILE A 79 1.04 0.12 16.77
CA ILE A 79 -0.28 0.65 16.42
C ILE A 79 -0.97 1.25 17.64
N GLU A 80 -1.00 0.52 18.75
CA GLU A 80 -1.61 0.97 20.01
C GLU A 80 -0.96 2.27 20.53
N ARG A 81 0.38 2.36 20.41
CA ARG A 81 1.10 3.59 20.77
C ARG A 81 0.68 4.77 19.91
N VAL A 82 0.55 4.57 18.59
CA VAL A 82 0.09 5.63 17.68
C VAL A 82 -1.34 6.05 18.01
N HIS A 83 -2.21 5.09 18.28
CA HIS A 83 -3.58 5.40 18.70
C HIS A 83 -3.60 6.26 19.97
N ALA A 84 -2.87 5.86 21.03
CA ALA A 84 -2.76 6.62 22.28
C ALA A 84 -2.14 8.01 22.09
N ASN A 85 -1.19 8.14 21.15
CA ASN A 85 -0.60 9.42 20.79
C ASN A 85 -1.61 10.33 20.04
N LEU A 86 -2.42 9.79 19.15
CA LEU A 86 -3.48 10.51 18.44
C LEU A 86 -4.56 11.02 19.42
N GLU A 87 -4.95 10.22 20.42
CA GLU A 87 -5.90 10.63 21.48
C GLU A 87 -5.42 11.88 22.24
N GLN A 88 -4.11 12.07 22.38
CA GLN A 88 -3.48 13.18 23.09
C GLN A 88 -3.05 14.33 22.17
N SER A 89 -3.08 14.11 20.86
CA SER A 89 -2.62 15.08 19.86
C SER A 89 -3.67 16.16 19.62
N SER A 90 -3.23 17.38 19.38
CA SER A 90 -4.10 18.49 18.96
C SER A 90 -3.88 18.83 17.47
N ARG A 91 -2.67 18.59 16.96
CA ARG A 91 -2.26 18.96 15.60
C ARG A 91 -1.43 17.85 14.97
N VAL A 92 -1.88 17.36 13.83
CA VAL A 92 -1.20 16.31 13.06
C VAL A 92 -0.80 16.84 11.70
N LEU A 93 0.47 16.64 11.32
CA LEU A 93 0.98 16.93 9.99
C LEU A 93 1.07 15.64 9.19
N ILE A 94 0.40 15.59 8.04
CA ILE A 94 0.54 14.52 7.04
C ILE A 94 1.35 15.07 5.87
N VAL A 95 2.48 14.47 5.58
CA VAL A 95 3.33 14.85 4.44
C VAL A 95 3.12 13.85 3.31
N GLY A 96 2.54 14.32 2.23
CA GLY A 96 2.09 13.57 1.06
C GLY A 96 0.57 13.52 0.93
N GLY A 97 0.05 14.05 -0.17
CA GLY A 97 -1.38 14.09 -0.53
C GLY A 97 -1.79 13.01 -1.52
N GLY A 98 -1.03 11.90 -1.63
CA GLY A 98 -1.41 10.71 -2.38
C GLY A 98 -2.52 9.92 -1.69
N ALA A 99 -2.90 8.76 -2.26
CA ALA A 99 -4.00 7.93 -1.73
C ALA A 99 -3.85 7.60 -0.23
N VAL A 100 -2.63 7.27 0.22
CA VAL A 100 -2.34 6.94 1.62
C VAL A 100 -2.55 8.14 2.54
N GLY A 101 -2.05 9.34 2.17
CA GLY A 101 -2.22 10.54 2.98
C GLY A 101 -3.68 10.98 3.05
N VAL A 102 -4.40 10.89 1.95
CA VAL A 102 -5.84 11.18 1.84
C VAL A 102 -6.66 10.23 2.73
N GLU A 103 -6.46 8.92 2.62
CA GLU A 103 -7.15 7.94 3.47
C GLU A 103 -6.81 8.16 4.95
N LEU A 104 -5.53 8.39 5.29
CA LEU A 104 -5.10 8.63 6.66
C LEU A 104 -5.73 9.89 7.26
N ALA A 105 -5.80 10.99 6.50
CA ALA A 105 -6.49 12.21 6.93
C ALA A 105 -7.97 11.94 7.19
N GLY A 106 -8.62 11.16 6.32
CA GLY A 106 -10.01 10.74 6.48
C GLY A 106 -10.22 9.90 7.74
N GLU A 107 -9.36 8.92 7.99
CA GLU A 107 -9.43 8.08 9.19
C GLU A 107 -9.20 8.90 10.48
N ILE A 108 -8.18 9.76 10.52
CA ILE A 108 -7.90 10.60 11.70
C ILE A 108 -9.06 11.55 11.98
N THR A 109 -9.57 12.26 10.98
CA THR A 109 -10.66 13.23 11.19
C THR A 109 -12.00 12.57 11.50
N SER A 110 -12.20 11.33 11.08
CA SER A 110 -13.39 10.55 11.45
C SER A 110 -13.34 10.09 12.91
N ALA A 111 -12.20 9.56 13.36
CA ALA A 111 -12.04 9.03 14.72
C ALA A 111 -11.77 10.13 15.76
N PHE A 112 -11.02 11.17 15.39
CA PHE A 112 -10.57 12.25 16.26
C PHE A 112 -10.97 13.63 15.69
N PRO A 113 -12.26 14.00 15.68
CA PRO A 113 -12.74 15.22 15.00
C PRO A 113 -12.23 16.54 15.61
N LYS A 114 -11.58 16.48 16.78
CA LYS A 114 -10.97 17.66 17.43
C LYS A 114 -9.51 17.87 17.00
N VAL A 115 -8.89 16.87 16.39
CA VAL A 115 -7.50 16.96 15.92
C VAL A 115 -7.47 17.78 14.64
N LYS A 116 -6.66 18.82 14.63
CA LYS A 116 -6.41 19.63 13.44
C LYS A 116 -5.39 18.91 12.57
N VAL A 117 -5.78 18.60 11.33
CA VAL A 117 -4.91 17.93 10.37
C VAL A 117 -4.46 18.94 9.32
N THR A 118 -3.13 19.04 9.11
CA THR A 118 -2.54 19.75 7.97
C THR A 118 -1.95 18.70 7.04
N MET A 119 -2.36 18.71 5.77
CA MET A 119 -1.80 17.88 4.70
C MET A 119 -0.90 18.73 3.82
N LEU A 120 0.36 18.34 3.66
CA LEU A 120 1.33 19.01 2.80
C LEU A 120 1.68 18.12 1.60
N GLU A 121 1.42 18.61 0.38
CA GLU A 121 1.69 17.91 -0.87
C GLU A 121 2.60 18.76 -1.77
N ALA A 122 3.67 18.13 -2.28
CA ALA A 122 4.65 18.80 -3.13
C ALA A 122 4.09 19.18 -4.51
N ALA A 123 3.18 18.37 -5.04
CA ALA A 123 2.51 18.67 -6.30
C ALA A 123 1.46 19.79 -6.13
N ASP A 124 1.02 20.36 -7.25
CA ASP A 124 -0.01 21.40 -7.31
C ASP A 124 -1.43 20.95 -6.89
N ARG A 125 -1.60 19.64 -6.63
CA ARG A 125 -2.89 19.03 -6.27
C ARG A 125 -2.71 17.74 -5.49
N ILE A 126 -3.72 17.34 -4.74
CA ILE A 126 -3.79 16.00 -4.13
C ILE A 126 -3.99 14.93 -5.21
N LEU A 127 -3.66 13.66 -4.87
CA LEU A 127 -3.69 12.53 -5.80
C LEU A 127 -2.93 12.85 -7.09
N PRO A 128 -1.66 13.25 -7.01
CA PRO A 128 -0.91 13.72 -8.16
C PRO A 128 -0.64 12.61 -9.19
N ALA A 129 -0.52 11.37 -8.74
CA ALA A 129 -0.30 10.21 -9.59
C ALA A 129 -1.64 9.53 -9.95
N GLY A 130 -1.66 8.85 -11.11
CA GLY A 130 -2.82 8.15 -11.63
C GLY A 130 -3.68 8.98 -12.59
N ASP A 131 -4.31 8.28 -13.54
CA ASP A 131 -5.26 8.89 -14.50
C ASP A 131 -6.65 9.01 -13.87
N TYR A 132 -6.78 9.94 -12.93
CA TYR A 132 -8.02 10.20 -12.22
C TYR A 132 -8.74 11.40 -12.80
N LYS A 133 -10.08 11.30 -12.88
CA LYS A 133 -10.94 12.41 -13.23
C LYS A 133 -10.80 13.57 -12.23
N PRO A 134 -10.91 14.84 -12.67
CA PRO A 134 -10.87 15.99 -11.75
C PRO A 134 -11.90 15.88 -10.62
N GLU A 135 -13.09 15.38 -10.91
CA GLU A 135 -14.24 15.29 -10.00
C GLU A 135 -13.93 14.44 -8.73
N ILE A 136 -13.07 13.43 -8.82
CA ILE A 136 -12.69 12.67 -7.61
C ILE A 136 -11.79 13.51 -6.70
N ARG A 137 -10.87 14.31 -7.29
CA ARG A 137 -10.00 15.18 -6.49
C ARG A 137 -10.80 16.29 -5.81
N GLU A 138 -11.75 16.87 -6.52
CA GLU A 138 -12.67 17.88 -5.98
C GLU A 138 -13.49 17.29 -4.83
N ALA A 139 -14.17 16.17 -5.05
CA ALA A 139 -14.99 15.51 -4.04
C ALA A 139 -14.20 15.13 -2.77
N ILE A 140 -12.94 14.67 -2.91
CA ILE A 140 -12.06 14.36 -1.78
C ILE A 140 -11.60 15.62 -1.06
N SER A 141 -11.16 16.66 -1.82
CA SER A 141 -10.71 17.93 -1.25
C SER A 141 -11.82 18.61 -0.44
N ASP A 142 -13.04 18.65 -1.00
CA ASP A 142 -14.19 19.25 -0.35
C ASP A 142 -14.54 18.54 0.95
N GLN A 143 -14.60 17.20 0.94
CA GLN A 143 -14.88 16.41 2.14
C GLN A 143 -13.81 16.58 3.23
N LEU A 144 -12.52 16.58 2.86
CA LEU A 144 -11.42 16.80 3.80
C LEU A 144 -11.47 18.21 4.39
N THR A 145 -11.72 19.22 3.56
CA THR A 145 -11.85 20.63 3.99
C THR A 145 -13.05 20.80 4.94
N GLN A 146 -14.21 20.20 4.63
CA GLN A 146 -15.38 20.20 5.52
C GLN A 146 -15.11 19.55 6.87
N ARG A 147 -14.18 18.59 6.92
CA ARG A 147 -13.71 17.95 8.18
C ARG A 147 -12.61 18.76 8.89
N GLY A 148 -12.25 19.92 8.37
CA GLY A 148 -11.25 20.82 8.95
C GLY A 148 -9.80 20.49 8.61
N VAL A 149 -9.56 19.70 7.56
CA VAL A 149 -8.20 19.45 7.07
C VAL A 149 -7.71 20.67 6.28
N GLU A 150 -6.56 21.23 6.69
CA GLU A 150 -5.84 22.23 5.90
C GLU A 150 -5.01 21.52 4.82
N ILE A 151 -5.34 21.74 3.55
CA ILE A 151 -4.63 21.13 2.40
C ILE A 151 -3.69 22.18 1.81
N LEU A 152 -2.38 21.93 1.87
CA LEU A 152 -1.32 22.76 1.32
C LEU A 152 -0.68 22.01 0.16
N THR A 153 -0.82 22.55 -1.05
CA THR A 153 -0.25 21.99 -2.29
C THR A 153 0.83 22.89 -2.87
N GLY A 154 1.68 22.34 -3.73
CA GLY A 154 2.77 23.09 -4.38
C GLY A 154 3.93 23.42 -3.44
N ASP A 155 4.03 22.75 -2.29
CA ASP A 155 5.08 23.02 -1.32
C ASP A 155 5.55 21.71 -0.64
N SER A 156 6.75 21.73 -0.08
CA SER A 156 7.34 20.56 0.58
C SER A 156 8.16 21.00 1.81
N LEU A 157 8.48 20.05 2.67
CA LEU A 157 9.34 20.34 3.83
C LEU A 157 10.76 20.64 3.39
N SER A 158 11.40 21.65 4.01
CA SER A 158 12.82 21.90 3.86
C SER A 158 13.68 20.79 4.49
N PHE A 159 13.23 20.28 5.64
CA PHE A 159 13.85 19.18 6.38
C PHE A 159 12.76 18.31 7.01
N LEU A 160 13.05 17.04 7.23
CA LEU A 160 12.14 16.16 7.98
C LEU A 160 11.98 16.65 9.42
N PRO A 161 10.80 16.44 10.04
CA PRO A 161 10.61 16.70 11.46
C PRO A 161 11.66 15.99 12.32
N PRO A 162 12.12 16.62 13.43
CA PRO A 162 13.16 16.06 14.30
C PRO A 162 12.65 14.93 15.20
N VAL A 163 11.46 14.40 14.94
CA VAL A 163 10.79 13.36 15.70
C VAL A 163 10.38 12.21 14.77
N ASP A 164 10.30 11.00 15.30
CA ASP A 164 9.89 9.84 14.50
C ASP A 164 8.40 9.91 14.13
N VAL A 165 8.07 9.24 13.03
CA VAL A 165 6.69 9.11 12.53
C VAL A 165 5.81 8.45 13.60
N GLY A 166 4.66 9.09 13.88
CA GLY A 166 3.69 8.58 14.83
C GLY A 166 4.04 8.82 16.30
N VAL A 167 5.11 9.54 16.61
CA VAL A 167 5.50 9.91 17.98
C VAL A 167 4.90 11.26 18.37
N LEU A 168 4.27 11.31 19.54
CA LEU A 168 3.74 12.53 20.12
C LEU A 168 4.88 13.35 20.74
N SER A 169 5.27 14.40 20.07
CA SER A 169 6.28 15.36 20.52
C SER A 169 6.11 16.65 19.72
N PRO A 170 5.72 17.77 20.33
CA PRO A 170 5.50 19.03 19.63
C PRO A 170 6.78 19.47 18.88
N PHE A 171 6.61 19.92 17.65
CA PHE A 171 7.70 20.44 16.82
C PHE A 171 7.24 21.57 15.91
N ARG A 172 8.21 22.26 15.35
CA ARG A 172 8.01 23.24 14.28
C ARG A 172 8.91 22.89 13.10
N VAL A 173 8.37 22.99 11.89
CA VAL A 173 9.10 22.80 10.63
C VAL A 173 8.82 23.95 9.68
N THR A 174 9.74 24.13 8.73
CA THR A 174 9.62 25.15 7.68
C THR A 174 9.51 24.45 6.33
N THR A 175 8.60 24.91 5.50
CA THR A 175 8.48 24.44 4.11
C THR A 175 9.49 25.16 3.21
N GLN A 176 9.71 24.63 1.99
CA GLN A 176 10.56 25.28 1.00
C GLN A 176 10.01 26.65 0.57
N GLY A 177 8.68 26.82 0.58
CA GLY A 177 8.01 28.10 0.37
C GLY A 177 8.14 29.09 1.55
N GLY A 178 8.83 28.73 2.64
CA GLY A 178 9.07 29.58 3.81
C GLY A 178 7.93 29.59 4.84
N ARG A 179 6.88 28.78 4.67
CA ARG A 179 5.79 28.66 5.64
C ARG A 179 6.26 27.88 6.86
N GLN A 180 5.92 28.38 8.05
CA GLN A 180 6.14 27.66 9.31
C GLN A 180 4.90 26.84 9.67
N LEU A 181 5.10 25.56 9.95
CA LEU A 181 4.07 24.61 10.39
C LEU A 181 4.40 24.11 11.80
N GLU A 182 3.40 24.06 12.65
CA GLU A 182 3.49 23.49 14.00
C GLU A 182 2.62 22.25 14.08
N ALA A 183 3.15 21.18 14.63
CA ALA A 183 2.41 19.96 14.87
C ALA A 183 2.92 19.27 16.14
N ASP A 184 2.09 18.38 16.68
CA ASP A 184 2.40 17.56 17.85
C ASP A 184 2.83 16.16 17.44
N MET A 185 2.47 15.76 16.19
CA MET A 185 2.72 14.46 15.62
C MET A 185 2.72 14.56 14.08
N TRP A 186 3.41 13.67 13.41
CA TRP A 186 3.40 13.65 11.95
C TRP A 186 3.41 12.24 11.35
N PHE A 187 2.98 12.17 10.10
CA PHE A 187 3.02 10.97 9.27
C PHE A 187 3.65 11.25 7.92
N ARG A 188 4.46 10.29 7.47
CA ARG A 188 5.06 10.31 6.15
C ARG A 188 4.21 9.45 5.21
N ALA A 189 3.52 10.10 4.26
CA ALA A 189 2.64 9.45 3.29
C ALA A 189 3.19 9.51 1.85
N TYR A 190 4.51 9.37 1.71
CA TYR A 190 5.25 9.35 0.45
C TYR A 190 6.49 8.47 0.55
N GLY A 191 7.14 8.17 -0.59
CA GLY A 191 8.41 7.46 -0.64
C GLY A 191 8.24 5.95 -0.54
N SER A 192 7.29 5.38 -1.28
CA SER A 192 7.27 3.94 -1.54
C SER A 192 8.49 3.54 -2.39
N ALA A 193 9.06 2.38 -2.11
CA ALA A 193 10.11 1.78 -2.92
C ALA A 193 9.81 0.30 -3.12
N ALA A 194 10.11 -0.24 -4.28
CA ALA A 194 9.97 -1.67 -4.54
C ALA A 194 10.85 -2.47 -3.57
N ALA A 195 10.29 -3.51 -2.98
CA ALA A 195 10.98 -4.31 -1.96
C ALA A 195 11.83 -5.40 -2.63
N THR A 196 12.93 -5.00 -3.27
CA THR A 196 13.82 -5.85 -4.09
C THR A 196 15.28 -5.83 -3.63
N GLY A 197 15.59 -5.24 -2.48
CA GLY A 197 16.95 -5.11 -1.98
C GLY A 197 17.65 -6.42 -1.61
N PHE A 198 16.92 -7.54 -1.57
CA PHE A 198 17.43 -8.89 -1.34
C PHE A 198 17.87 -9.60 -2.65
N LEU A 199 17.58 -9.05 -3.82
CA LEU A 199 17.99 -9.62 -5.09
C LEU A 199 19.51 -9.50 -5.26
N GLY A 200 20.14 -10.57 -5.69
CA GLY A 200 21.58 -10.63 -5.97
C GLY A 200 22.02 -9.75 -7.14
N GLU A 201 23.32 -9.65 -7.33
CA GLU A 201 23.94 -8.85 -8.41
C GLU A 201 23.52 -9.32 -9.82
N ASP A 202 23.11 -10.57 -9.97
CA ASP A 202 22.57 -11.13 -11.21
C ASP A 202 21.28 -10.45 -11.67
N TYR A 203 20.58 -9.72 -10.76
CA TYR A 203 19.37 -8.94 -11.07
C TYR A 203 19.66 -7.45 -11.36
N ASP A 204 20.89 -6.97 -11.26
CA ASP A 204 21.19 -5.54 -11.36
C ASP A 204 20.84 -4.94 -12.73
N GLU A 205 20.99 -5.70 -13.82
CA GLU A 205 20.64 -5.24 -15.18
C GLU A 205 19.13 -5.13 -15.44
N VAL A 206 18.31 -5.82 -14.65
CA VAL A 206 16.84 -5.81 -14.77
C VAL A 206 16.16 -5.02 -13.66
N ARG A 207 16.90 -4.55 -12.66
CA ARG A 207 16.42 -3.72 -11.56
C ARG A 207 16.62 -2.23 -11.88
N HIS A 208 15.52 -1.50 -11.94
CA HIS A 208 15.53 -0.05 -12.12
C HIS A 208 16.00 0.69 -10.85
N TYR A 209 16.35 1.97 -10.99
CA TYR A 209 16.82 2.81 -9.86
C TYR A 209 15.76 2.97 -8.74
N ASP A 210 14.47 2.82 -9.04
CA ASP A 210 13.36 2.85 -8.07
C ASP A 210 13.09 1.48 -7.44
N GLY A 211 13.91 0.48 -7.78
CA GLY A 211 13.83 -0.90 -7.30
C GLY A 211 12.85 -1.77 -8.07
N THR A 212 12.10 -1.25 -9.04
CA THR A 212 11.21 -2.09 -9.85
C THR A 212 11.99 -3.03 -10.76
N ILE A 213 11.39 -4.16 -11.10
CA ILE A 213 11.99 -5.22 -11.91
C ILE A 213 11.38 -5.24 -13.30
N ARG A 214 12.24 -5.28 -14.32
CA ARG A 214 11.83 -5.38 -15.72
C ARG A 214 11.23 -6.74 -16.02
N VAL A 215 10.00 -6.73 -16.54
CA VAL A 215 9.29 -7.94 -16.95
C VAL A 215 8.83 -7.85 -18.40
N ASP A 216 8.62 -9.02 -19.03
CA ASP A 216 7.99 -9.13 -20.35
C ASP A 216 6.44 -9.17 -20.24
N GLU A 217 5.76 -9.33 -21.37
CA GLU A 217 4.29 -9.41 -21.42
C GLU A 217 3.69 -10.64 -20.71
N TYR A 218 4.49 -11.66 -20.43
CA TYR A 218 4.11 -12.83 -19.63
C TYR A 218 4.43 -12.67 -18.14
N LEU A 219 4.94 -11.50 -17.74
CA LEU A 219 5.44 -11.17 -16.40
C LEU A 219 6.67 -12.00 -15.97
N ARG A 220 7.44 -12.54 -16.94
CA ARG A 220 8.73 -13.16 -16.66
C ARG A 220 9.77 -12.07 -16.45
N VAL A 221 10.65 -12.26 -15.48
CA VAL A 221 11.82 -11.40 -15.30
C VAL A 221 12.73 -11.58 -16.52
N VAL A 222 13.05 -10.49 -17.19
CA VAL A 222 13.86 -10.51 -18.42
C VAL A 222 15.22 -11.15 -18.12
N ASP A 223 15.67 -12.03 -19.00
CA ASP A 223 16.94 -12.76 -18.90
C ASP A 223 17.09 -13.69 -17.67
N HIS A 224 15.98 -13.99 -16.95
CA HIS A 224 15.96 -14.90 -15.79
C HIS A 224 14.98 -16.06 -16.00
N PRO A 225 15.41 -17.14 -16.67
CA PRO A 225 14.57 -18.31 -16.92
C PRO A 225 14.01 -18.87 -15.60
N GLY A 226 12.70 -19.18 -15.57
CA GLY A 226 12.05 -19.73 -14.39
C GLY A 226 11.68 -18.71 -13.31
N VAL A 227 11.90 -17.39 -13.55
CA VAL A 227 11.58 -16.34 -12.59
C VAL A 227 10.52 -15.39 -13.14
N TRP A 228 9.49 -15.13 -12.33
CA TRP A 228 8.45 -14.13 -12.57
C TRP A 228 8.44 -13.06 -11.48
N ALA A 229 7.95 -11.87 -11.82
CA ALA A 229 7.65 -10.83 -10.83
C ALA A 229 6.21 -10.35 -11.00
N ILE A 230 5.51 -10.11 -9.87
CA ILE A 230 4.12 -9.68 -9.86
C ILE A 230 3.86 -8.54 -8.86
N GLY A 231 2.79 -7.77 -9.12
CA GLY A 231 2.37 -6.68 -8.25
C GLY A 231 3.32 -5.48 -8.30
N ASP A 232 3.45 -4.81 -7.16
CA ASP A 232 4.09 -3.49 -7.07
C ASP A 232 5.57 -3.47 -7.46
N ILE A 233 6.25 -4.61 -7.44
CA ILE A 233 7.69 -4.70 -7.78
C ILE A 233 7.98 -4.68 -9.28
N THR A 234 6.96 -4.85 -10.14
CA THR A 234 7.16 -4.86 -11.60
C THR A 234 7.30 -3.44 -12.14
N ASP A 235 7.93 -3.29 -13.31
CA ASP A 235 8.00 -2.03 -14.06
C ASP A 235 6.76 -1.77 -14.95
N VAL A 236 5.75 -2.62 -14.87
CA VAL A 236 4.48 -2.42 -15.59
C VAL A 236 3.91 -1.04 -15.26
N ARG A 237 3.61 -0.27 -16.30
CA ARG A 237 3.11 1.12 -16.18
C ARG A 237 1.63 1.14 -15.82
N GLU A 238 1.36 1.02 -14.55
CA GLU A 238 0.02 1.10 -13.96
C GLU A 238 0.10 1.53 -12.50
N SER A 239 -1.02 1.92 -11.91
CA SER A 239 -1.09 2.19 -10.47
C SER A 239 -0.88 0.90 -9.67
N LYS A 240 0.04 0.96 -8.71
CA LYS A 240 0.41 -0.18 -7.87
C LYS A 240 -0.71 -0.46 -6.86
N ARG A 241 -1.49 -1.53 -7.12
CA ARG A 241 -2.70 -1.88 -6.36
C ARG A 241 -2.90 -3.38 -6.29
N ALA A 242 -3.66 -3.81 -5.27
CA ALA A 242 -3.93 -5.22 -5.02
C ALA A 242 -4.70 -5.91 -6.16
N ASP A 243 -5.59 -5.19 -6.87
CA ASP A 243 -6.33 -5.76 -8.00
C ASP A 243 -5.43 -6.03 -9.23
N ALA A 244 -4.46 -5.15 -9.50
CA ALA A 244 -3.43 -5.38 -10.51
C ALA A 244 -2.55 -6.59 -10.11
N ALA A 245 -2.07 -6.63 -8.87
CA ALA A 245 -1.28 -7.76 -8.38
C ALA A 245 -2.03 -9.11 -8.49
N ARG A 246 -3.35 -9.13 -8.22
CA ARG A 246 -4.18 -10.34 -8.43
C ARG A 246 -4.33 -10.72 -9.91
N ALA A 247 -4.41 -9.72 -10.81
CA ALA A 247 -4.45 -9.99 -12.24
C ALA A 247 -3.11 -10.56 -12.74
N HIS A 248 -1.98 -10.00 -12.27
CA HIS A 248 -0.65 -10.55 -12.50
C HIS A 248 -0.56 -12.01 -12.04
N ALA A 249 -1.02 -12.31 -10.83
CA ALA A 249 -0.96 -13.66 -10.27
C ALA A 249 -1.71 -14.68 -11.12
N ARG A 250 -2.88 -14.32 -11.70
CA ARG A 250 -3.63 -15.22 -12.59
C ARG A 250 -2.86 -15.51 -13.89
N VAL A 251 -2.23 -14.50 -14.48
CA VAL A 251 -1.41 -14.67 -15.69
C VAL A 251 -0.24 -15.60 -15.42
N VAL A 252 0.50 -15.33 -14.33
CA VAL A 252 1.68 -16.15 -13.98
C VAL A 252 1.28 -17.58 -13.60
N ALA A 253 0.20 -17.78 -12.85
CA ALA A 253 -0.28 -19.12 -12.51
C ALA A 253 -0.67 -19.92 -13.76
N SER A 254 -1.35 -19.30 -14.75
CA SER A 254 -1.68 -19.93 -16.02
C SER A 254 -0.42 -20.35 -16.78
N ASN A 255 0.54 -19.45 -16.90
CA ASN A 255 1.79 -19.68 -17.64
C ASN A 255 2.67 -20.77 -16.99
N ILE A 256 2.79 -20.79 -15.67
CA ILE A 256 3.51 -21.85 -14.95
C ILE A 256 2.81 -23.19 -15.12
N ALA A 257 1.48 -23.23 -15.07
CA ALA A 257 0.71 -24.46 -15.32
C ALA A 257 0.92 -25.00 -16.74
N ASP A 258 1.02 -24.13 -17.75
CA ASP A 258 1.35 -24.53 -19.11
C ASP A 258 2.74 -25.15 -19.20
N LEU A 259 3.76 -24.51 -18.59
CA LEU A 259 5.12 -25.05 -18.56
C LEU A 259 5.20 -26.42 -17.87
N ILE A 260 4.54 -26.59 -16.73
CA ILE A 260 4.47 -27.89 -16.03
C ILE A 260 3.84 -28.96 -16.91
N ALA A 261 2.87 -28.58 -17.74
CA ALA A 261 2.24 -29.48 -18.70
C ALA A 261 3.01 -29.66 -20.03
N GLY A 262 4.22 -29.10 -20.13
CA GLY A 262 5.04 -29.15 -21.34
C GLY A 262 4.53 -28.30 -22.50
N ARG A 263 3.73 -27.27 -22.22
CA ARG A 263 3.22 -26.29 -23.19
C ARG A 263 3.96 -24.96 -23.05
N GLU A 264 4.00 -24.20 -24.14
CA GLU A 264 4.54 -22.83 -24.13
C GLU A 264 3.55 -21.89 -23.39
N PRO A 265 4.04 -20.91 -22.60
CA PRO A 265 3.21 -19.88 -21.99
C PRO A 265 2.46 -19.08 -23.06
N GLY A 266 1.13 -18.97 -22.89
CA GLY A 266 0.27 -18.30 -23.87
C GLY A 266 -0.52 -17.11 -23.31
N THR A 267 -0.52 -16.89 -21.99
CA THR A 267 -1.31 -15.84 -21.35
C THR A 267 -0.47 -14.58 -21.13
N THR A 268 -0.83 -13.48 -21.79
CA THR A 268 -0.17 -12.18 -21.63
C THR A 268 -0.92 -11.28 -20.67
N TYR A 269 -0.22 -10.32 -20.05
CA TYR A 269 -0.82 -9.29 -19.21
C TYR A 269 -0.95 -7.98 -19.99
N THR A 270 -2.10 -7.33 -19.80
CA THR A 270 -2.34 -5.96 -20.26
C THR A 270 -2.92 -5.17 -19.08
N PRO A 271 -2.35 -3.98 -18.75
CA PRO A 271 -2.85 -3.12 -17.69
C PRO A 271 -4.34 -2.78 -17.86
N GLY A 272 -5.07 -2.86 -16.77
CA GLY A 272 -6.49 -2.52 -16.76
C GLY A 272 -6.74 -1.01 -16.73
N THR A 273 -7.99 -0.61 -16.95
CA THR A 273 -8.41 0.79 -16.82
C THR A 273 -8.23 1.30 -15.39
N GLU A 274 -7.72 2.52 -15.25
CA GLU A 274 -7.44 3.15 -13.97
C GLU A 274 -8.71 3.33 -13.13
N ARG A 275 -8.68 2.83 -11.91
CA ARG A 275 -9.75 2.96 -10.91
C ARG A 275 -9.15 3.12 -9.52
N ILE A 276 -9.88 3.74 -8.61
CA ILE A 276 -9.44 3.92 -7.22
C ILE A 276 -10.66 4.01 -6.31
N ILE A 277 -10.57 3.44 -5.12
CA ILE A 277 -11.59 3.51 -4.08
C ILE A 277 -10.92 4.13 -2.85
N LEU A 278 -11.32 5.36 -2.51
CA LEU A 278 -10.71 6.18 -1.46
C LEU A 278 -11.74 6.47 -0.36
N PRO A 279 -11.87 5.62 0.66
CA PRO A 279 -12.69 5.94 1.82
C PRO A 279 -12.03 7.05 2.65
N LEU A 280 -12.84 7.89 3.25
CA LEU A 280 -12.46 8.86 4.27
C LEU A 280 -13.15 8.47 5.59
N GLY A 281 -12.52 7.56 6.32
CA GLY A 281 -13.17 6.86 7.42
C GLY A 281 -14.21 5.85 6.92
N PRO A 282 -15.10 5.33 7.80
CA PRO A 282 -16.11 4.35 7.40
C PRO A 282 -17.16 4.90 6.44
N ASP A 283 -17.56 6.16 6.59
CA ASP A 283 -18.79 6.72 5.98
C ASP A 283 -18.53 7.74 4.86
N GLY A 284 -17.26 8.09 4.61
CA GLY A 284 -16.89 9.13 3.64
C GLY A 284 -16.09 8.62 2.47
N GLY A 285 -15.74 9.56 1.59
CA GLY A 285 -14.82 9.34 0.49
C GLY A 285 -15.44 9.49 -0.89
N ALA A 286 -14.65 9.19 -1.90
CA ALA A 286 -15.08 9.11 -3.29
C ALA A 286 -14.28 8.04 -4.02
N SER A 287 -14.85 7.50 -5.09
CA SER A 287 -14.21 6.44 -5.87
C SER A 287 -14.37 6.68 -7.36
N GLN A 288 -13.34 6.34 -8.13
CA GLN A 288 -13.42 6.19 -9.57
C GLN A 288 -13.51 4.71 -9.88
N ILE A 289 -14.63 4.27 -10.40
CA ILE A 289 -14.92 2.88 -10.73
C ILE A 289 -15.29 2.71 -12.20
N LEU A 290 -15.36 1.46 -12.65
CA LEU A 290 -15.91 1.13 -13.97
C LEU A 290 -17.36 0.67 -13.82
N ARG A 291 -18.24 1.27 -14.62
CA ARG A 291 -19.63 0.87 -14.74
C ARG A 291 -19.94 0.75 -16.24
N ASP A 292 -20.26 -0.44 -16.70
CA ASP A 292 -20.47 -0.76 -18.12
C ASP A 292 -19.29 -0.32 -19.03
N GLY A 293 -18.05 -0.51 -18.54
CA GLY A 293 -16.82 -0.11 -19.25
C GLY A 293 -16.50 1.39 -19.21
N VAL A 294 -17.34 2.22 -18.59
CA VAL A 294 -17.15 3.66 -18.49
C VAL A 294 -16.63 4.02 -17.09
N ARG A 295 -15.63 4.91 -17.03
CA ARG A 295 -15.14 5.47 -15.75
C ARG A 295 -16.16 6.46 -15.19
N VAL A 296 -16.69 6.18 -14.00
CA VAL A 296 -17.58 7.04 -13.24
C VAL A 296 -17.00 7.38 -11.88
N VAL A 297 -17.30 8.57 -11.38
CA VAL A 297 -16.98 8.98 -10.01
C VAL A 297 -18.23 8.80 -9.16
N VAL A 298 -18.07 8.13 -8.03
CA VAL A 298 -19.14 7.89 -7.04
C VAL A 298 -18.77 8.51 -5.71
N GLY A 299 -19.77 8.94 -4.95
CA GLY A 299 -19.62 9.66 -3.68
C GLY A 299 -19.52 8.75 -2.47
N SER A 300 -19.72 9.37 -1.30
CA SER A 300 -19.47 8.77 0.03
C SER A 300 -20.24 7.48 0.28
N GLU A 301 -21.54 7.46 0.04
CA GLU A 301 -22.40 6.30 0.31
C GLU A 301 -21.93 5.04 -0.44
N GLU A 302 -21.67 5.17 -1.72
CA GLU A 302 -21.22 4.04 -2.54
C GLU A 302 -19.76 3.66 -2.21
N THR A 303 -18.88 4.63 -1.95
CA THR A 303 -17.50 4.37 -1.53
C THR A 303 -17.45 3.65 -0.19
N SER A 304 -18.27 4.06 0.78
CA SER A 304 -18.44 3.41 2.08
C SER A 304 -18.84 1.94 1.89
N ARG A 305 -19.92 1.69 1.15
CA ARG A 305 -20.41 0.34 0.87
C ARG A 305 -19.39 -0.55 0.15
N ILE A 306 -18.59 0.01 -0.77
CA ILE A 306 -17.59 -0.77 -1.52
C ILE A 306 -16.38 -1.13 -0.65
N LYS A 307 -15.89 -0.17 0.16
CA LYS A 307 -14.62 -0.35 0.91
C LYS A 307 -14.67 0.25 2.31
N GLY A 308 -15.34 1.39 2.52
CA GLY A 308 -15.25 2.16 3.76
C GLY A 308 -15.66 1.37 5.00
N GLU A 309 -16.73 0.60 4.92
CA GLU A 309 -17.30 -0.14 6.06
C GLU A 309 -16.36 -1.23 6.58
N ASP A 310 -15.86 -2.11 5.70
CA ASP A 310 -15.13 -3.32 6.09
C ASP A 310 -13.70 -3.43 5.56
N LEU A 311 -13.25 -2.47 4.73
CA LEU A 311 -11.92 -2.45 4.10
C LEU A 311 -11.59 -3.75 3.36
N PHE A 312 -12.60 -4.41 2.78
CA PHE A 312 -12.52 -5.71 2.13
C PHE A 312 -12.13 -6.88 3.07
N LEU A 313 -12.29 -6.75 4.38
CA LEU A 313 -11.84 -7.75 5.34
C LEU A 313 -12.48 -9.12 5.08
N GLY A 314 -13.79 -9.15 4.82
CA GLY A 314 -14.51 -10.40 4.51
C GLY A 314 -13.94 -11.09 3.27
N PHE A 315 -13.71 -10.34 2.21
CA PHE A 315 -13.11 -10.84 0.97
C PHE A 315 -11.68 -11.38 1.19
N ILE A 316 -10.84 -10.63 1.92
CA ILE A 316 -9.45 -11.04 2.22
C ILE A 316 -9.43 -12.31 3.07
N ARG A 317 -10.29 -12.42 4.09
CA ARG A 317 -10.42 -13.65 4.91
C ARG A 317 -10.76 -14.85 4.05
N GLN A 318 -11.71 -14.70 3.13
CA GLN A 318 -12.08 -15.76 2.18
C GLN A 318 -10.89 -16.18 1.28
N GLU A 319 -10.12 -15.22 0.73
CA GLU A 319 -8.92 -15.52 -0.06
C GLU A 319 -7.87 -16.31 0.73
N LEU A 320 -7.75 -16.05 2.03
CA LEU A 320 -6.82 -16.71 2.94
C LEU A 320 -7.34 -18.03 3.54
N GLY A 321 -8.53 -18.48 3.14
CA GLY A 321 -9.16 -19.69 3.68
C GLY A 321 -9.56 -19.58 5.14
N ILE A 322 -9.74 -18.37 5.67
CA ILE A 322 -10.15 -18.10 7.04
C ILE A 322 -11.68 -18.07 7.08
N GLU A 323 -12.29 -19.00 7.79
CA GLU A 323 -13.73 -19.04 8.00
C GLU A 323 -14.22 -17.76 8.70
N GLN A 324 -15.39 -17.27 8.32
CA GLN A 324 -16.05 -16.20 9.07
C GLN A 324 -16.47 -16.79 10.43
N GLU A 325 -16.06 -16.11 11.50
CA GLU A 325 -16.65 -16.37 12.81
C GLU A 325 -18.16 -16.05 12.72
N ALA A 326 -18.98 -17.06 13.04
CA ALA A 326 -20.44 -16.99 12.95
C ALA A 326 -21.03 -15.99 13.95
#